data_00ef5682543c849d7765a0eb470775a6
#
_entry.id   00ef5682543c849d7765a0eb470775a6
#
_cell.length_a   1.000
_cell.length_b   1.000
_cell.length_c   1.000
_cell.angle_alpha   90.00
_cell.angle_beta   90.00
_cell.angle_gamma   90.00
#
_symmetry.space_group_name_H-M   'P 1'
#
loop_
_entity.id
_entity.type
_entity.pdbx_description
1 polymer ?
#
loop_
_entity_poly.entity_id
_entity_poly.type
_entity_poly.pdbx_seq_one_letter_code
_entity_poly.pdbx_strand_id
1 'polypeptide(L)'
;CSVRRQRQMCIRDRSISIIARRLDLLEELENLYNFELKNNHLTEHFPSVGIIINGKIEKLLNEKPAVEVEDYIKSELKKSRSDFELSVAGPNNSIIEIFNRIDNKNLDTSSTGEQKLMLVSIILSHARLLNDKFNMAPILLLDDIIEHLDNKHRKALFLEVSKHKAQSWFTSTSMDAFSEYPSFIDKINLQEIKENFDGNYHSRYGDI
;
A
#
# COMPACT_ATOMS: atom_id res chain seq x y z
N CYS A 1 -22.30 23.59 -22.06
CA CYS A 1 -22.92 22.23 -22.14
C CYS A 1 -21.96 21.11 -22.58
N SER A 2 -20.95 21.40 -23.42
CA SER A 2 -20.02 20.39 -23.94
C SER A 2 -19.02 19.88 -22.90
N VAL A 3 -18.45 20.75 -22.08
CA VAL A 3 -17.44 20.41 -21.04
C VAL A 3 -18.00 19.45 -19.99
N ARG A 4 -19.25 19.66 -19.55
CA ARG A 4 -19.89 18.76 -18.57
C ARG A 4 -20.14 17.36 -19.17
N ARG A 5 -20.56 17.28 -20.43
CA ARG A 5 -20.73 15.98 -21.13
C ARG A 5 -19.40 15.23 -21.29
N GLN A 6 -18.33 15.94 -21.66
CA GLN A 6 -17.00 15.33 -21.77
C GLN A 6 -16.50 14.84 -20.42
N ARG A 7 -16.69 15.63 -19.33
CA ARG A 7 -16.31 15.20 -17.97
C ARG A 7 -17.08 13.96 -17.53
N GLN A 8 -18.39 13.89 -17.77
CA GLN A 8 -19.20 12.71 -17.44
C GLN A 8 -18.80 11.47 -18.24
N MET A 9 -18.44 11.62 -19.50
CA MET A 9 -17.95 10.53 -20.33
C MET A 9 -16.59 10.00 -19.80
N CYS A 10 -15.66 10.89 -19.48
CA CYS A 10 -14.36 10.52 -18.90
C CYS A 10 -14.50 9.83 -17.55
N ILE A 11 -15.41 10.29 -16.68
CA ILE A 11 -15.67 9.67 -15.38
C ILE A 11 -16.17 8.24 -15.55
N ARG A 12 -17.14 8.03 -16.43
CA ARG A 12 -17.70 6.71 -16.73
C ARG A 12 -16.62 5.73 -17.20
N ASP A 13 -15.91 6.09 -18.28
CA ASP A 13 -14.97 5.18 -18.94
C ASP A 13 -13.78 4.84 -18.04
N ARG A 14 -13.33 5.81 -17.22
CA ARG A 14 -12.23 5.59 -16.28
C ARG A 14 -12.66 4.86 -14.99
N SER A 15 -13.89 5.05 -14.52
CA SER A 15 -14.38 4.41 -13.29
C SER A 15 -14.33 2.89 -13.38
N ILE A 16 -14.84 2.31 -14.46
CA ILE A 16 -14.83 0.86 -14.68
C ILE A 16 -13.40 0.34 -14.81
N SER A 17 -12.55 1.03 -15.57
CA SER A 17 -11.15 0.63 -15.73
C SER A 17 -10.40 0.66 -14.39
N ILE A 18 -10.65 1.65 -13.53
CA ILE A 18 -10.03 1.73 -12.20
C ILE A 18 -10.50 0.57 -11.33
N ILE A 19 -11.80 0.31 -11.29
CA ILE A 19 -12.37 -0.75 -10.46
C ILE A 19 -11.89 -2.12 -10.95
N ALA A 20 -11.93 -2.39 -12.25
CA ALA A 20 -11.42 -3.63 -12.82
C ALA A 20 -9.95 -3.86 -12.45
N ARG A 21 -9.10 -2.83 -12.59
CA ARG A 21 -7.69 -2.93 -12.19
C ARG A 21 -7.48 -3.16 -10.70
N ARG A 22 -8.33 -2.60 -9.84
CA ARG A 22 -8.30 -2.87 -8.41
C ARG A 22 -8.65 -4.33 -8.11
N LEU A 23 -9.69 -4.85 -8.75
CA LEU A 23 -10.10 -6.25 -8.60
C LEU A 23 -9.02 -7.21 -9.11
N ASP A 24 -8.45 -6.94 -10.29
CA ASP A 24 -7.32 -7.72 -10.84
C ASP A 24 -6.14 -7.75 -9.85
N LEU A 25 -5.76 -6.59 -9.28
CA LEU A 25 -4.65 -6.51 -8.32
C LEU A 25 -4.96 -7.31 -7.04
N LEU A 26 -6.19 -7.24 -6.55
CA LEU A 26 -6.57 -8.02 -5.37
C LEU A 26 -6.53 -9.52 -5.64
N GLU A 27 -6.97 -9.97 -6.80
CA GLU A 27 -6.88 -11.36 -7.20
C GLU A 27 -5.41 -11.83 -7.30
N GLU A 28 -4.54 -11.02 -7.89
CA GLU A 28 -3.09 -11.29 -7.95
C GLU A 28 -2.47 -11.39 -6.54
N LEU A 29 -2.80 -10.46 -5.63
CA LEU A 29 -2.35 -10.50 -4.23
C LEU A 29 -2.90 -11.71 -3.47
N GLU A 30 -4.16 -12.06 -3.68
CA GLU A 30 -4.78 -13.25 -3.10
C GLU A 30 -4.08 -14.53 -3.53
N ASN A 31 -3.79 -14.66 -4.80
CA ASN A 31 -3.07 -15.81 -5.34
C ASN A 31 -1.66 -15.92 -4.72
N LEU A 32 -0.97 -14.80 -4.55
CA LEU A 32 0.32 -14.75 -3.89
C LEU A 32 0.23 -15.17 -2.42
N TYR A 33 -0.71 -14.62 -1.65
CA TYR A 33 -0.93 -15.00 -0.26
C TYR A 33 -1.24 -16.49 -0.11
N ASN A 34 -2.08 -17.05 -0.98
CA ASN A 34 -2.41 -18.47 -0.96
C ASN A 34 -1.18 -19.35 -1.26
N PHE A 35 -0.29 -18.91 -2.15
CA PHE A 35 0.97 -19.57 -2.42
C PHE A 35 1.92 -19.52 -1.23
N GLU A 36 2.04 -18.36 -0.58
CA GLU A 36 2.89 -18.15 0.59
C GLU A 36 2.41 -18.94 1.81
N LEU A 37 1.09 -19.01 2.04
CA LEU A 37 0.49 -19.82 3.08
C LEU A 37 0.85 -21.32 2.92
N LYS A 38 0.84 -21.82 1.68
CA LYS A 38 1.20 -23.22 1.41
C LYS A 38 2.68 -23.50 1.65
N ASN A 39 3.54 -22.50 1.46
CA ASN A 39 5.00 -22.66 1.52
C ASN A 39 5.61 -22.12 2.83
N ASN A 40 4.83 -21.63 3.77
CA ASN A 40 5.27 -21.07 5.06
C ASN A 40 6.33 -19.96 4.97
N HIS A 41 6.39 -19.20 3.87
CA HIS A 41 7.46 -18.24 3.66
C HIS A 41 7.32 -16.91 4.42
N LEU A 42 6.10 -16.40 4.60
CA LEU A 42 5.84 -15.12 5.30
C LEU A 42 5.12 -15.29 6.64
N THR A 43 4.36 -16.36 6.80
CA THR A 43 3.38 -16.52 7.87
C THR A 43 3.96 -16.73 9.26
N GLU A 44 5.27 -16.98 9.39
CA GLU A 44 5.88 -17.17 10.71
C GLU A 44 5.98 -15.86 11.50
N HIS A 45 6.12 -14.73 10.81
CA HIS A 45 6.34 -13.42 11.46
C HIS A 45 5.34 -12.35 11.04
N PHE A 46 4.70 -12.51 9.89
CA PHE A 46 3.75 -11.54 9.36
C PHE A 46 2.39 -12.18 9.12
N PRO A 47 1.29 -11.48 9.47
CA PRO A 47 -0.05 -12.02 9.29
C PRO A 47 -0.39 -12.19 7.81
N SER A 48 -1.13 -13.23 7.50
CA SER A 48 -1.78 -13.36 6.20
C SER A 48 -2.97 -12.41 6.14
N VAL A 49 -2.93 -11.47 5.21
CA VAL A 49 -3.92 -10.40 5.11
C VAL A 49 -4.94 -10.68 4.01
N GLY A 50 -6.22 -10.54 4.33
CA GLY A 50 -7.30 -10.48 3.37
C GLY A 50 -7.69 -9.03 3.10
N ILE A 51 -7.96 -8.69 1.85
CA ILE A 51 -8.39 -7.37 1.43
C ILE A 51 -9.66 -7.53 0.60
N ILE A 52 -10.73 -6.86 1.01
CA ILE A 52 -12.00 -6.84 0.29
C ILE A 52 -12.32 -5.41 -0.09
N ILE A 53 -12.70 -5.18 -1.33
CA ILE A 53 -13.23 -3.89 -1.76
C ILE A 53 -14.75 -4.02 -1.90
N ASN A 54 -15.47 -3.30 -1.04
CA ASN A 54 -16.91 -3.22 -1.03
C ASN A 54 -17.38 -1.90 -1.64
N GLY A 55 -17.99 -1.99 -2.80
CA GLY A 55 -18.61 -0.86 -3.48
C GLY A 55 -19.79 -1.32 -4.32
N LYS A 56 -20.64 -0.38 -4.68
CA LYS A 56 -21.83 -0.69 -5.50
C LYS A 56 -21.45 -1.16 -6.90
N ILE A 57 -20.41 -0.56 -7.47
CA ILE A 57 -19.94 -0.89 -8.80
C ILE A 57 -19.21 -2.23 -8.81
N GLU A 58 -18.39 -2.49 -7.77
CA GLU A 58 -17.69 -3.75 -7.60
C GLU A 58 -18.67 -4.93 -7.53
N LYS A 59 -19.73 -4.79 -6.73
CA LYS A 59 -20.79 -5.80 -6.65
C LYS A 59 -21.48 -6.03 -7.98
N LEU A 60 -21.78 -4.94 -8.71
CA LEU A 60 -22.40 -5.06 -10.02
C LEU A 60 -21.48 -5.73 -11.04
N LEU A 61 -20.18 -5.47 -11.02
CA LEU A 61 -19.21 -6.10 -11.92
C LEU A 61 -19.05 -7.61 -11.66
N ASN A 62 -19.26 -8.05 -10.42
CA ASN A 62 -19.25 -9.48 -10.09
C ASN A 62 -20.52 -10.20 -10.55
N GLU A 63 -21.64 -9.49 -10.71
CA GLU A 63 -22.95 -10.05 -11.02
C GLU A 63 -23.36 -9.88 -12.50
N LYS A 64 -22.80 -8.86 -13.17
CA LYS A 64 -23.27 -8.41 -14.49
C LYS A 64 -22.10 -8.13 -15.44
N PRO A 65 -22.33 -8.29 -16.77
CA PRO A 65 -21.38 -7.88 -17.78
C PRO A 65 -21.02 -6.39 -17.68
N ALA A 66 -19.77 -6.04 -17.97
CA ALA A 66 -19.26 -4.66 -17.86
C ALA A 66 -20.12 -3.64 -18.63
N VAL A 67 -20.70 -4.01 -19.77
CA VAL A 67 -21.57 -3.14 -20.59
C VAL A 67 -22.83 -2.71 -19.81
N GLU A 68 -23.45 -3.62 -19.06
CA GLU A 68 -24.63 -3.29 -18.24
C GLU A 68 -24.27 -2.36 -17.09
N VAL A 69 -23.08 -2.56 -16.50
CA VAL A 69 -22.56 -1.69 -15.44
C VAL A 69 -22.25 -0.30 -15.99
N GLU A 70 -21.72 -0.19 -17.22
CA GLU A 70 -21.56 1.09 -17.91
C GLU A 70 -22.88 1.84 -18.09
N ASP A 71 -23.91 1.15 -18.55
CA ASP A 71 -25.24 1.75 -18.73
C ASP A 71 -25.86 2.16 -17.39
N TYR A 72 -25.63 1.38 -16.33
CA TYR A 72 -26.03 1.76 -14.99
C TYR A 72 -25.33 3.07 -14.55
N ILE A 73 -24.00 3.16 -14.63
CA ILE A 73 -23.24 4.37 -14.27
C ILE A 73 -23.74 5.56 -15.11
N LYS A 74 -23.97 5.37 -16.40
CA LYS A 74 -24.49 6.41 -17.32
C LYS A 74 -25.89 6.91 -16.89
N SER A 75 -26.73 6.00 -16.41
CA SER A 75 -28.07 6.36 -15.90
C SER A 75 -27.98 7.18 -14.62
N GLU A 76 -27.12 6.79 -13.69
CA GLU A 76 -26.88 7.51 -12.43
C GLU A 76 -26.28 8.91 -12.67
N LEU A 77 -25.30 9.02 -13.57
CA LEU A 77 -24.73 10.30 -13.97
C LEU A 77 -25.73 11.25 -14.61
N LYS A 78 -26.75 10.73 -15.32
CA LYS A 78 -27.83 11.55 -15.88
C LYS A 78 -28.81 12.05 -14.80
N LYS A 79 -29.05 11.25 -13.76
CA LYS A 79 -29.94 11.61 -12.64
C LYS A 79 -29.30 12.63 -11.71
N SER A 80 -27.97 12.61 -11.59
CA SER A 80 -27.21 13.47 -10.70
C SER A 80 -27.33 14.93 -11.09
N ARG A 81 -27.77 15.78 -10.16
CA ARG A 81 -27.95 17.23 -10.33
C ARG A 81 -26.72 18.04 -9.93
N SER A 82 -25.81 17.47 -9.16
CA SER A 82 -24.62 18.14 -8.64
C SER A 82 -23.36 17.32 -8.84
N ASP A 83 -22.17 17.95 -8.82
CA ASP A 83 -20.87 17.25 -8.89
C ASP A 83 -20.62 16.38 -7.64
N PHE A 84 -21.27 16.70 -6.51
CA PHE A 84 -21.21 15.91 -5.28
C PHE A 84 -21.96 14.57 -5.42
N GLU A 85 -23.13 14.58 -6.06
CA GLU A 85 -23.91 13.36 -6.35
C GLU A 85 -23.17 12.45 -7.37
N LEU A 86 -22.33 13.04 -8.25
CA LEU A 86 -21.50 12.30 -9.21
C LEU A 86 -20.44 11.44 -8.50
N SER A 87 -19.98 11.84 -7.31
CA SER A 87 -19.02 11.06 -6.53
C SER A 87 -19.63 9.77 -5.96
N VAL A 88 -20.96 9.70 -5.83
CA VAL A 88 -21.68 8.56 -5.25
C VAL A 88 -21.68 7.32 -6.15
N ALA A 89 -21.50 7.48 -7.45
CA ALA A 89 -21.52 6.37 -8.43
C ALA A 89 -20.11 5.96 -8.94
N GLY A 90 -19.05 6.45 -8.31
CA GLY A 90 -17.68 6.25 -8.78
C GLY A 90 -16.82 5.37 -7.85
N PRO A 91 -15.59 5.06 -8.27
CA PRO A 91 -14.63 4.25 -7.50
C PRO A 91 -14.20 4.87 -6.18
N ASN A 92 -14.58 6.12 -5.91
CA ASN A 92 -14.25 6.83 -4.67
C ASN A 92 -15.13 6.43 -3.49
N ASN A 93 -16.22 5.70 -3.72
CA ASN A 93 -17.16 5.26 -2.69
C ASN A 93 -16.98 3.79 -2.30
N SER A 94 -15.94 3.16 -2.80
CA SER A 94 -15.59 1.82 -2.39
C SER A 94 -14.94 1.86 -0.99
N ILE A 95 -15.36 0.98 -0.11
CA ILE A 95 -14.78 0.77 1.21
C ILE A 95 -13.79 -0.39 1.09
N ILE A 96 -12.58 -0.18 1.59
CA ILE A 96 -11.56 -1.22 1.67
C ILE A 96 -11.64 -1.80 3.08
N GLU A 97 -11.92 -3.08 3.17
CA GLU A 97 -11.89 -3.85 4.40
C GLU A 97 -10.63 -4.73 4.41
N ILE A 98 -9.86 -4.62 5.49
CA ILE A 98 -8.62 -5.38 5.68
C ILE A 98 -8.78 -6.22 6.93
N PHE A 99 -8.42 -7.49 6.85
CA PHE A 99 -8.53 -8.42 7.97
C PHE A 99 -7.41 -9.46 7.96
N ASN A 100 -7.10 -9.98 9.13
CA ASN A 100 -6.20 -11.12 9.27
C ASN A 100 -6.98 -12.41 8.90
N ARG A 101 -6.48 -13.19 7.95
CA ARG A 101 -7.15 -14.41 7.44
C ARG A 101 -7.18 -15.55 8.44
N ILE A 102 -6.30 -15.54 9.45
CA ILE A 102 -6.21 -16.64 10.42
C ILE A 102 -7.32 -16.56 11.44
N ASP A 103 -7.56 -15.38 11.99
CA ASP A 103 -8.54 -15.15 13.06
C ASP A 103 -9.75 -14.30 12.61
N ASN A 104 -9.81 -13.88 11.35
CA ASN A 104 -10.80 -12.98 10.76
C ASN A 104 -10.95 -11.63 11.50
N LYS A 105 -9.91 -11.23 12.22
CA LYS A 105 -9.90 -9.96 12.95
C LYS A 105 -9.73 -8.81 11.99
N ASN A 106 -10.68 -7.87 12.01
CA ASN A 106 -10.65 -6.69 11.16
C ASN A 106 -9.55 -5.72 11.61
N LEU A 107 -8.94 -5.00 10.66
CA LEU A 107 -7.91 -3.99 10.92
C LEU A 107 -8.37 -2.96 11.95
N ASP A 108 -9.60 -2.47 11.84
CA ASP A 108 -10.16 -1.42 12.73
C ASP A 108 -10.27 -1.86 14.19
N THR A 109 -10.40 -3.18 14.44
CA THR A 109 -10.48 -3.76 15.78
C THR A 109 -9.15 -4.30 16.28
N SER A 110 -8.12 -4.25 15.47
CA SER A 110 -6.79 -4.74 15.79
C SER A 110 -5.99 -3.71 16.61
N SER A 111 -5.05 -4.20 17.42
CA SER A 111 -4.10 -3.32 18.12
C SER A 111 -3.20 -2.57 17.12
N THR A 112 -2.62 -1.45 17.54
CA THR A 112 -1.72 -0.65 16.69
C THR A 112 -0.54 -1.47 16.15
N GLY A 113 0.00 -2.39 16.93
CA GLY A 113 1.06 -3.29 16.50
C GLY A 113 0.58 -4.28 15.42
N GLU A 114 -0.58 -4.89 15.61
CA GLU A 114 -1.21 -5.79 14.62
C GLU A 114 -1.53 -5.06 13.31
N GLN A 115 -2.06 -3.83 13.40
CA GLN A 115 -2.33 -2.99 12.22
C GLN A 115 -1.06 -2.74 11.41
N LYS A 116 0.04 -2.40 12.08
CA LYS A 116 1.33 -2.17 11.42
C LYS A 116 1.90 -3.45 10.81
N LEU A 117 1.78 -4.59 11.48
CA LEU A 117 2.18 -5.88 10.93
C LEU A 117 1.39 -6.24 9.67
N MET A 118 0.07 -6.00 9.66
CA MET A 118 -0.75 -6.19 8.47
C MET A 118 -0.33 -5.28 7.32
N LEU A 119 -0.04 -4.00 7.60
CA LEU A 119 0.46 -3.04 6.61
C LEU A 119 1.79 -3.51 6.01
N VAL A 120 2.74 -3.91 6.85
CA VAL A 120 4.04 -4.45 6.41
C VAL A 120 3.83 -5.68 5.52
N SER A 121 2.95 -6.59 5.92
CA SER A 121 2.63 -7.78 5.14
C SER A 121 2.12 -7.43 3.73
N ILE A 122 1.21 -6.44 3.62
CA ILE A 122 0.71 -5.97 2.32
C ILE A 122 1.82 -5.37 1.47
N ILE A 123 2.66 -4.52 2.05
CA ILE A 123 3.77 -3.86 1.33
C ILE A 123 4.77 -4.91 0.80
N LEU A 124 5.16 -5.87 1.64
CA LEU A 124 6.11 -6.91 1.26
C LEU A 124 5.53 -7.82 0.16
N SER A 125 4.27 -8.23 0.29
CA SER A 125 3.61 -9.05 -0.73
C SER A 125 3.45 -8.32 -2.05
N HIS A 126 3.12 -7.02 -2.01
CA HIS A 126 3.05 -6.19 -3.22
C HIS A 126 4.43 -6.01 -3.87
N ALA A 127 5.47 -5.78 -3.06
CA ALA A 127 6.85 -5.68 -3.57
C ALA A 127 7.30 -6.97 -4.25
N ARG A 128 6.96 -8.13 -3.67
CA ARG A 128 7.23 -9.45 -4.27
C ARG A 128 6.47 -9.62 -5.57
N LEU A 129 5.18 -9.30 -5.60
CA LEU A 129 4.36 -9.38 -6.82
C LEU A 129 4.96 -8.56 -7.97
N LEU A 130 5.43 -7.34 -7.66
CA LEU A 130 6.08 -6.48 -8.65
C LEU A 130 7.40 -7.07 -9.14
N ASN A 131 8.21 -7.62 -8.23
CA ASN A 131 9.46 -8.27 -8.59
C ASN A 131 9.22 -9.50 -9.49
N ASP A 132 8.25 -10.34 -9.16
CA ASP A 132 7.92 -11.54 -9.91
C ASP A 132 7.36 -11.19 -11.30
N LYS A 133 6.54 -10.14 -11.38
CA LYS A 133 5.88 -9.73 -12.63
C LYS A 133 6.80 -8.99 -13.58
N PHE A 134 7.68 -8.16 -13.07
CA PHE A 134 8.51 -7.26 -13.87
C PHE A 134 10.01 -7.59 -13.82
N ASN A 135 10.40 -8.58 -13.01
CA ASN A 135 11.81 -8.91 -12.72
C ASN A 135 12.63 -7.68 -12.27
N MET A 136 11.97 -6.78 -11.55
CA MET A 136 12.54 -5.55 -11.02
C MET A 136 12.05 -5.36 -9.58
N ALA A 137 13.00 -5.35 -8.65
CA ALA A 137 12.68 -5.06 -7.26
C ALA A 137 12.33 -3.56 -7.10
N PRO A 138 11.19 -3.23 -6.49
CA PRO A 138 10.82 -1.84 -6.23
C PRO A 138 11.71 -1.22 -5.16
N ILE A 139 11.83 0.11 -5.13
CA ILE A 139 12.41 0.83 -4.00
C ILE A 139 11.36 0.86 -2.88
N LEU A 140 11.73 0.41 -1.68
CA LEU A 140 10.87 0.42 -0.51
C LEU A 140 11.18 1.62 0.39
N LEU A 141 10.16 2.41 0.69
CA LEU A 141 10.25 3.53 1.63
C LEU A 141 9.40 3.19 2.85
N LEU A 142 10.07 2.88 3.96
CA LEU A 142 9.47 2.35 5.18
C LEU A 142 9.65 3.36 6.32
N ASP A 143 8.74 4.34 6.35
CA ASP A 143 8.80 5.47 7.27
C ASP A 143 8.18 5.10 8.62
N ASP A 144 8.95 5.25 9.70
CA ASP A 144 8.55 5.06 11.10
C ASP A 144 7.94 3.66 11.44
N ILE A 145 8.12 2.69 10.55
CA ILE A 145 7.52 1.35 10.72
C ILE A 145 8.21 0.57 11.84
N ILE A 146 9.53 0.69 11.93
CA ILE A 146 10.34 -0.14 12.84
C ILE A 146 10.18 0.22 14.32
N GLU A 147 9.78 1.44 14.67
CA GLU A 147 9.64 1.88 16.06
C GLU A 147 8.56 1.13 16.83
N HIS A 148 7.53 0.66 16.11
CA HIS A 148 6.39 -0.01 16.69
C HIS A 148 6.43 -1.55 16.58
N LEU A 149 7.51 -2.08 16.02
CA LEU A 149 7.76 -3.51 15.94
C LEU A 149 8.67 -3.94 17.11
N ASP A 150 8.39 -5.10 17.68
CA ASP A 150 9.32 -5.74 18.59
C ASP A 150 10.58 -6.26 17.87
N ASN A 151 11.60 -6.65 18.59
CA ASN A 151 12.87 -7.11 18.03
C ASN A 151 12.71 -8.30 17.08
N LYS A 152 11.78 -9.20 17.38
CA LYS A 152 11.53 -10.38 16.54
C LYS A 152 10.99 -9.98 15.16
N HIS A 153 9.97 -9.11 15.13
CA HIS A 153 9.37 -8.64 13.90
C HIS A 153 10.28 -7.69 13.11
N ARG A 154 11.06 -6.84 13.80
CA ARG A 154 12.10 -6.02 13.15
C ARG A 154 13.11 -6.89 12.40
N LYS A 155 13.67 -7.88 13.09
CA LYS A 155 14.62 -8.82 12.48
C LYS A 155 14.02 -9.54 11.28
N ALA A 156 12.79 -10.02 11.40
CA ALA A 156 12.09 -10.66 10.31
C ALA A 156 11.88 -9.72 9.11
N LEU A 157 11.53 -8.44 9.35
CA LEU A 157 11.36 -7.44 8.31
C LEU A 157 12.65 -7.22 7.53
N PHE A 158 13.77 -7.00 8.22
CA PHE A 158 15.06 -6.79 7.55
C PHE A 158 15.51 -8.02 6.75
N LEU A 159 15.33 -9.22 7.30
CA LEU A 159 15.64 -10.46 6.60
C LEU A 159 14.77 -10.63 5.35
N GLU A 160 13.49 -10.31 5.45
CA GLU A 160 12.58 -10.43 4.31
C GLU A 160 12.91 -9.43 3.21
N VAL A 161 13.12 -8.17 3.57
CA VAL A 161 13.52 -7.12 2.62
C VAL A 161 14.84 -7.47 1.91
N SER A 162 15.81 -8.04 2.64
CA SER A 162 17.10 -8.44 2.05
C SER A 162 16.98 -9.56 1.00
N LYS A 163 16.00 -10.45 1.16
CA LYS A 163 15.74 -11.53 0.17
C LYS A 163 15.28 -10.99 -1.18
N HIS A 164 14.55 -9.87 -1.18
CA HIS A 164 14.00 -9.28 -2.40
C HIS A 164 14.99 -8.48 -3.23
N LYS A 165 16.23 -8.28 -2.74
CA LYS A 165 17.25 -7.43 -3.39
C LYS A 165 16.74 -6.02 -3.71
N ALA A 166 15.73 -5.57 -2.99
CA ALA A 166 15.13 -4.26 -3.13
C ALA A 166 15.98 -3.23 -2.36
N GLN A 167 16.22 -2.08 -2.97
CA GLN A 167 16.74 -0.94 -2.23
C GLN A 167 15.67 -0.47 -1.26
N SER A 168 16.00 -0.41 0.03
CA SER A 168 15.03 -0.10 1.07
C SER A 168 15.54 0.98 2.00
N TRP A 169 14.69 1.94 2.29
CA TRP A 169 14.95 3.07 3.16
C TRP A 169 14.07 2.96 4.39
N PHE A 170 14.69 3.02 5.54
CA PHE A 170 14.01 2.97 6.83
C PHE A 170 14.30 4.26 7.59
N THR A 171 13.28 4.85 8.19
CA THR A 171 13.44 5.97 9.10
C THR A 171 13.16 5.54 10.54
N SER A 172 13.83 6.16 11.51
CA SER A 172 13.58 6.01 12.93
C SER A 172 14.10 7.21 13.69
N THR A 173 13.50 7.52 14.81
CA THR A 173 13.97 8.56 15.75
C THR A 173 15.11 8.07 16.62
N SER A 174 15.33 6.74 16.72
CA SER A 174 16.37 6.11 17.54
C SER A 174 17.32 5.24 16.73
N MET A 175 18.62 5.45 16.92
CA MET A 175 19.65 4.57 16.35
C MET A 175 19.65 3.17 16.96
N ASP A 176 19.12 3.01 18.19
CA ASP A 176 19.01 1.72 18.86
C ASP A 176 18.08 0.75 18.12
N ALA A 177 17.12 1.30 17.36
CA ALA A 177 16.26 0.51 16.49
C ALA A 177 17.03 -0.31 15.45
N PHE A 178 18.28 0.06 15.16
CA PHE A 178 19.17 -0.58 14.19
C PHE A 178 20.36 -1.30 14.83
N SER A 179 20.45 -1.39 16.17
CA SER A 179 21.64 -1.88 16.87
C SER A 179 21.96 -3.36 16.63
N GLU A 180 20.95 -4.19 16.42
CA GLU A 180 21.07 -5.64 16.28
C GLU A 180 21.20 -6.12 14.82
N TYR A 181 21.38 -5.18 13.86
CA TYR A 181 21.24 -5.53 12.45
C TYR A 181 22.54 -5.71 11.68
N PRO A 182 22.48 -6.56 10.63
CA PRO A 182 23.66 -7.01 9.93
C PRO A 182 24.46 -5.85 9.31
N SER A 183 25.74 -6.14 9.06
CA SER A 183 26.74 -5.24 8.49
C SER A 183 26.44 -4.72 7.07
N PHE A 184 25.31 -5.13 6.47
CA PHE A 184 24.88 -4.66 5.15
C PHE A 184 23.91 -3.47 5.17
N ILE A 185 23.61 -2.91 6.35
CA ILE A 185 22.78 -1.71 6.49
C ILE A 185 23.67 -0.49 6.63
N ASP A 186 23.58 0.42 5.67
CA ASP A 186 24.21 1.73 5.78
C ASP A 186 23.36 2.63 6.67
N LYS A 187 23.98 3.19 7.72
CA LYS A 187 23.31 4.07 8.67
C LYS A 187 23.66 5.52 8.37
N ILE A 188 22.64 6.35 8.24
CA ILE A 188 22.76 7.78 7.98
C ILE A 188 22.19 8.53 9.19
N ASN A 189 23.05 9.25 9.91
CA ASN A 189 22.63 10.12 11.00
C ASN A 189 22.40 11.54 10.47
N LEU A 190 21.16 11.97 10.41
CA LEU A 190 20.81 13.29 9.88
C LEU A 190 21.30 14.45 10.75
N GLN A 191 21.48 14.24 12.06
CA GLN A 191 22.04 15.28 12.95
C GLN A 191 23.52 15.54 12.62
N GLU A 192 24.32 14.49 12.44
CA GLU A 192 25.73 14.62 12.05
C GLU A 192 25.90 15.29 10.69
N ILE A 193 25.00 15.01 9.75
CA ILE A 193 25.01 15.69 8.43
C ILE A 193 24.72 17.17 8.60
N LYS A 194 23.73 17.53 9.41
CA LYS A 194 23.37 18.93 9.67
C LYS A 194 24.53 19.70 10.29
N GLU A 195 25.14 19.14 11.34
CA GLU A 195 26.28 19.75 12.03
C GLU A 195 27.47 19.96 11.08
N ASN A 196 27.75 18.97 10.21
CA ASN A 196 28.80 19.09 9.20
C ASN A 196 28.47 20.13 8.12
N PHE A 197 27.20 20.31 7.78
CA PHE A 197 26.74 21.29 6.78
C PHE A 197 26.82 22.71 7.36
N ASP A 198 26.30 22.92 8.57
CA ASP A 198 26.35 24.21 9.28
C ASP A 198 27.80 24.62 9.60
N GLY A 199 28.64 23.67 10.06
CA GLY A 199 30.07 23.92 10.29
C GLY A 199 30.85 24.34 9.04
N ASN A 200 30.55 23.74 7.88
CA ASN A 200 31.15 24.13 6.60
C ASN A 200 30.61 25.46 6.06
N TYR A 201 29.37 25.84 6.39
CA TYR A 201 28.79 27.10 5.96
C TYR A 201 29.43 28.29 6.70
N HIS A 202 29.58 28.18 8.03
CA HIS A 202 30.28 29.22 8.84
C HIS A 202 31.77 29.34 8.50
N SER A 203 32.43 28.25 8.11
CA SER A 203 33.86 28.30 7.72
C SER A 203 34.09 28.91 6.32
N ARG A 204 33.09 28.91 5.42
CA ARG A 204 33.22 29.47 4.06
C ARG A 204 32.68 30.87 3.90
N TYR A 205 31.77 31.31 4.73
CA TYR A 205 31.07 32.58 4.56
C TYR A 205 31.12 33.48 5.81
N GLY A 206 32.10 33.32 6.68
CA GLY A 206 32.35 34.12 7.87
C GLY A 206 31.33 35.21 8.14
N ASP A 207 31.00 35.42 9.39
CA ASP A 207 29.99 36.38 9.85
C ASP A 207 29.96 37.68 8.98
N ILE A 208 28.87 37.83 8.17
CA ILE A 208 28.53 39.09 7.51
C ILE A 208 27.54 39.83 8.39
#